data_0e6daea29448cc4efa597df2830034b4
#
_entry.id   0e6daea29448cc4efa597df2830034b4
#
_cell.length_a   1.000
_cell.length_b   1.000
_cell.length_c   1.000
_cell.angle_alpha   90.00
_cell.angle_beta   90.00
_cell.angle_gamma   90.00
#
_symmetry.space_group_name_H-M   'P 1'
#
loop_
_entity.id
_entity.type
_entity.pdbx_description
1 polymer ?
#
loop_
_entity_poly.entity_id
_entity_poly.type
_entity_poly.pdbx_seq_one_letter_code
_entity_poly.pdbx_strand_id
1 'polypeptide(L)'
;MATFILSYPDRAFVPRGGEPKAGSASAAFTQWLALCDEIHRAQGRILVLDPTMAGEVSSVYSGLLGAPFLAPGKLPQPLFLRAHFGEVAQEDAVHKAIAEAGLVVQAAQHRWQGQVDVIPVGRNRFILTHGGSEQGSSVQAEEEVKALLPLGAQTLSVELSATCPRGSAAMCCITDPSNKPLLLISRKALKSHTPEQIGPFVGTQVEMAILSEEDVAVFATECLNVRGTLILPVGCSTILRGLLLRRGFRFAEVDVSHLVGENGGGPHVLACELPGLVLSDEAPSYLLRRERLHILCSEYET
;
A
#
# COMPACT_ATOMS: atom_id res chain seq x y z
N MET A 1 10.87 9.11 10.11
CA MET A 1 9.89 9.89 9.31
C MET A 1 9.27 8.89 8.35
N ALA A 2 7.94 8.86 8.20
CA ALA A 2 7.30 7.99 7.21
C ALA A 2 7.51 8.60 5.82
N THR A 3 8.05 7.83 4.89
CA THR A 3 8.31 8.24 3.51
C THR A 3 7.51 7.34 2.58
N PHE A 4 6.85 7.93 1.61
CA PHE A 4 5.99 7.23 0.64
C PHE A 4 6.42 7.55 -0.77
N ILE A 5 6.42 6.54 -1.64
CA ILE A 5 6.49 6.73 -3.09
C ILE A 5 5.06 6.71 -3.62
N LEU A 6 4.71 7.71 -4.39
CA LEU A 6 3.47 7.79 -5.14
C LEU A 6 3.78 8.07 -6.62
N SER A 7 3.04 7.42 -7.50
CA SER A 7 3.05 7.74 -8.93
C SER A 7 1.78 8.53 -9.26
N TYR A 8 1.89 9.60 -10.02
CA TYR A 8 0.72 10.38 -10.43
C TYR A 8 0.06 9.79 -11.70
N PRO A 9 -1.25 9.98 -11.89
CA PRO A 9 -1.90 9.60 -13.14
C PRO A 9 -1.40 10.50 -14.28
N ASP A 10 -0.99 9.91 -15.40
CA ASP A 10 -0.64 10.66 -16.61
C ASP A 10 -1.90 11.13 -17.36
N ARG A 11 -1.71 11.91 -18.44
CA ARG A 11 -2.82 12.43 -19.26
C ARG A 11 -3.60 11.30 -19.98
N ALA A 12 -2.98 10.17 -20.23
CA ALA A 12 -3.57 9.00 -20.86
C ALA A 12 -4.12 8.00 -19.81
N PHE A 13 -4.13 8.39 -18.54
CA PHE A 13 -4.53 7.51 -17.46
C PHE A 13 -5.96 7.00 -17.63
N VAL A 14 -6.07 5.69 -17.68
CA VAL A 14 -7.32 4.95 -17.64
C VAL A 14 -7.28 4.02 -16.43
N PRO A 15 -8.21 4.15 -15.47
CA PRO A 15 -8.29 3.19 -14.38
C PRO A 15 -8.42 1.77 -14.92
N ARG A 16 -7.74 0.80 -14.28
CA ARG A 16 -7.86 -0.60 -14.68
C ARG A 16 -9.33 -1.04 -14.68
N GLY A 17 -9.79 -1.62 -15.80
CA GLY A 17 -11.16 -2.10 -15.99
C GLY A 17 -12.16 -1.03 -16.46
N GLY A 18 -11.77 0.24 -16.55
CA GLY A 18 -12.64 1.33 -17.00
C GLY A 18 -12.42 1.74 -18.45
N GLU A 19 -13.49 2.23 -19.10
CA GLU A 19 -13.33 2.95 -20.36
C GLU A 19 -12.88 4.39 -20.10
N PRO A 20 -12.03 4.98 -20.98
CA PRO A 20 -11.63 6.38 -20.85
C PRO A 20 -12.86 7.27 -20.94
N LYS A 21 -13.19 7.95 -19.86
CA LYS A 21 -14.23 8.99 -19.85
C LYS A 21 -13.57 10.36 -19.98
N ALA A 22 -14.12 11.24 -20.78
CA ALA A 22 -13.64 12.61 -20.87
C ALA A 22 -13.58 13.26 -19.48
N GLY A 23 -12.43 13.83 -19.11
CA GLY A 23 -12.21 14.42 -17.78
C GLY A 23 -11.79 13.45 -16.68
N SER A 24 -11.69 12.14 -16.94
CA SER A 24 -11.29 11.16 -15.91
C SER A 24 -9.85 11.37 -15.42
N ALA A 25 -8.93 11.73 -16.29
CA ALA A 25 -7.53 12.00 -15.94
C ALA A 25 -7.41 13.22 -15.01
N SER A 26 -8.13 14.32 -15.30
CA SER A 26 -8.14 15.52 -14.45
C SER A 26 -8.75 15.24 -13.08
N ALA A 27 -9.85 14.49 -13.02
CA ALA A 27 -10.45 14.08 -11.74
C ALA A 27 -9.51 13.17 -10.94
N ALA A 28 -8.88 12.18 -11.59
CA ALA A 28 -7.90 11.31 -10.95
C ALA A 28 -6.70 12.10 -10.42
N PHE A 29 -6.19 13.06 -11.18
CA PHE A 29 -5.09 13.92 -10.74
C PHE A 29 -5.48 14.78 -9.53
N THR A 30 -6.70 15.35 -9.53
CA THR A 30 -7.23 16.11 -8.39
C THR A 30 -7.31 15.23 -7.12
N GLN A 31 -7.81 14.00 -7.24
CA GLN A 31 -7.87 13.06 -6.14
C GLN A 31 -6.47 12.65 -5.66
N TRP A 32 -5.53 12.46 -6.58
CA TRP A 32 -4.14 12.17 -6.25
C TRP A 32 -3.49 13.32 -5.46
N LEU A 33 -3.71 14.57 -5.87
CA LEU A 33 -3.24 15.74 -5.13
C LEU A 33 -3.85 15.80 -3.71
N ALA A 34 -5.15 15.52 -3.57
CA ALA A 34 -5.81 15.49 -2.28
C ALA A 34 -5.17 14.43 -1.35
N LEU A 35 -4.85 13.24 -1.89
CA LEU A 35 -4.13 12.21 -1.14
C LEU A 35 -2.74 12.69 -0.71
N CYS A 36 -1.99 13.32 -1.62
CA CYS A 36 -0.69 13.90 -1.31
C CYS A 36 -0.78 14.95 -0.19
N ASP A 37 -1.81 15.80 -0.24
CA ASP A 37 -2.02 16.84 0.77
C ASP A 37 -2.32 16.25 2.15
N GLU A 38 -3.14 15.20 2.24
CA GLU A 38 -3.42 14.55 3.52
C GLU A 38 -2.19 13.82 4.09
N ILE A 39 -1.41 13.14 3.24
CA ILE A 39 -0.12 12.55 3.68
C ILE A 39 0.81 13.64 4.23
N HIS A 40 0.89 14.78 3.55
CA HIS A 40 1.72 15.90 3.99
C HIS A 40 1.22 16.53 5.30
N ARG A 41 -0.09 16.77 5.43
CA ARG A 41 -0.70 17.27 6.69
C ARG A 41 -0.44 16.33 7.87
N ALA A 42 -0.42 15.03 7.61
CA ALA A 42 -0.05 14.00 8.58
C ALA A 42 1.48 13.93 8.82
N GLN A 43 2.27 14.86 8.26
CA GLN A 43 3.74 14.91 8.36
C GLN A 43 4.44 13.71 7.71
N GLY A 44 3.82 13.07 6.73
CA GLY A 44 4.45 12.13 5.83
C GLY A 44 5.32 12.86 4.79
N ARG A 45 6.36 12.19 4.34
CA ARG A 45 7.22 12.63 3.24
C ARG A 45 6.78 11.92 1.97
N ILE A 46 6.71 12.63 0.87
CA ILE A 46 6.29 12.08 -0.41
C ILE A 46 7.42 12.21 -1.41
N LEU A 47 7.66 11.12 -2.13
CA LEU A 47 8.47 11.05 -3.32
C LEU A 47 7.55 10.71 -4.48
N VAL A 48 7.58 11.53 -5.50
CA VAL A 48 6.74 11.33 -6.67
C VAL A 48 7.54 10.64 -7.75
N LEU A 49 7.10 9.44 -8.14
CA LEU A 49 7.67 8.72 -9.28
C LEU A 49 7.07 9.31 -10.56
N ASP A 50 7.94 9.80 -11.45
CA ASP A 50 7.55 10.31 -12.75
C ASP A 50 7.08 9.14 -13.65
N PRO A 51 5.80 9.08 -14.06
CA PRO A 51 5.28 8.01 -14.89
C PRO A 51 5.92 7.96 -16.27
N THR A 52 6.43 9.06 -16.81
CA THR A 52 7.13 9.08 -18.09
C THR A 52 8.42 8.26 -18.04
N MET A 53 8.99 8.09 -16.85
CA MET A 53 10.18 7.28 -16.62
C MET A 53 9.84 5.81 -16.32
N ALA A 54 8.57 5.51 -16.01
CA ALA A 54 8.11 4.16 -15.67
C ALA A 54 7.69 3.32 -16.89
N GLY A 55 7.79 3.87 -18.13
CA GLY A 55 7.34 3.21 -19.36
C GLY A 55 5.81 3.28 -19.54
N GLU A 56 5.25 2.44 -20.43
CA GLU A 56 3.83 2.48 -20.81
C GLU A 56 2.82 2.14 -19.69
N VAL A 57 3.29 1.76 -18.50
CA VAL A 57 2.43 1.49 -17.35
C VAL A 57 2.61 2.55 -16.28
N SER A 58 1.83 3.58 -16.40
CA SER A 58 1.58 4.50 -15.30
C SER A 58 0.79 3.77 -14.21
N SER A 59 1.47 3.02 -13.38
CA SER A 59 0.80 2.39 -12.25
C SER A 59 0.70 3.39 -11.12
N VAL A 60 -0.43 4.06 -10.99
CA VAL A 60 -0.77 4.84 -9.78
C VAL A 60 -0.78 3.95 -8.52
N TYR A 61 -0.81 2.64 -8.70
CA TYR A 61 -0.79 1.64 -7.64
C TYR A 61 0.61 1.43 -7.08
N SER A 62 1.20 2.50 -6.54
CA SER A 62 2.57 2.45 -6.00
C SER A 62 2.75 1.43 -4.86
N GLY A 63 1.70 1.11 -4.11
CA GLY A 63 1.72 0.05 -3.11
C GLY A 63 1.96 -1.36 -3.67
N LEU A 64 1.77 -1.54 -4.98
CA LEU A 64 2.03 -2.79 -5.68
C LEU A 64 3.46 -2.88 -6.26
N LEU A 65 4.32 -1.86 -6.10
CA LEU A 65 5.68 -1.86 -6.65
C LEU A 65 6.58 -2.92 -5.98
N GLY A 66 6.33 -3.23 -4.74
CA GLY A 66 7.12 -4.15 -3.92
C GLY A 66 6.99 -3.85 -2.44
N ALA A 67 7.95 -4.29 -1.65
CA ALA A 67 8.05 -3.94 -0.23
C ALA A 67 9.50 -3.75 0.22
N PRO A 68 9.77 -2.79 1.11
CA PRO A 68 11.06 -2.63 1.73
C PRO A 68 11.24 -3.61 2.90
N PHE A 69 12.44 -4.16 3.01
CA PHE A 69 12.87 -5.03 4.10
C PHE A 69 14.22 -4.57 4.64
N LEU A 70 14.50 -4.94 5.87
CA LEU A 70 15.88 -4.90 6.40
C LEU A 70 16.45 -6.31 6.25
N ALA A 71 17.21 -6.54 5.20
CA ALA A 71 17.80 -7.84 4.95
C ALA A 71 18.57 -8.34 6.19
N PRO A 72 18.33 -9.57 6.64
CA PRO A 72 19.00 -10.13 7.82
C PRO A 72 20.50 -10.26 7.56
N GLY A 73 21.35 -9.81 8.48
CA GLY A 73 22.80 -9.87 8.37
C GLY A 73 23.51 -9.20 9.53
N LYS A 74 24.85 -9.24 9.53
CA LYS A 74 25.67 -8.55 10.55
C LYS A 74 25.49 -7.03 10.50
N LEU A 75 25.22 -6.48 9.30
CA LEU A 75 24.83 -5.10 9.06
C LEU A 75 23.56 -5.17 8.23
N PRO A 76 22.40 -4.86 8.82
CA PRO A 76 21.13 -4.84 8.08
C PRO A 76 21.22 -3.83 6.93
N GLN A 77 21.03 -4.30 5.72
CA GLN A 77 20.98 -3.43 4.54
C GLN A 77 19.51 -3.22 4.15
N PRO A 78 19.13 -1.98 3.83
CA PRO A 78 17.81 -1.72 3.29
C PRO A 78 17.70 -2.37 1.91
N LEU A 79 16.76 -3.30 1.79
CA LEU A 79 16.46 -4.05 0.56
C LEU A 79 15.03 -3.77 0.16
N PHE A 80 14.80 -3.61 -1.12
CA PHE A 80 13.47 -3.55 -1.70
C PHE A 80 13.23 -4.80 -2.54
N LEU A 81 12.32 -5.66 -2.07
CA LEU A 81 11.84 -6.77 -2.89
C LEU A 81 10.76 -6.23 -3.83
N ARG A 82 11.06 -6.23 -5.12
CA ARG A 82 10.15 -5.75 -6.14
C ARG A 82 9.09 -6.79 -6.47
N ALA A 83 7.86 -6.33 -6.65
CA ALA A 83 6.76 -7.17 -7.07
C ALA A 83 7.00 -7.83 -8.44
N HIS A 84 6.34 -8.95 -8.68
CA HIS A 84 6.40 -9.71 -9.92
C HIS A 84 4.99 -10.02 -10.44
N PHE A 85 4.63 -9.47 -11.59
CA PHE A 85 3.32 -9.65 -12.22
C PHE A 85 3.36 -10.52 -13.48
N GLY A 86 4.51 -11.08 -13.81
CA GLY A 86 4.67 -11.98 -14.96
C GLY A 86 5.17 -11.33 -16.26
N GLU A 87 5.27 -10.00 -16.34
CA GLU A 87 5.85 -9.29 -17.50
C GLU A 87 7.06 -8.46 -17.08
N VAL A 88 8.20 -8.71 -17.75
CA VAL A 88 9.53 -8.22 -17.33
C VAL A 88 9.81 -6.77 -17.77
N ALA A 89 9.17 -6.28 -18.82
CA ALA A 89 9.59 -5.04 -19.49
C ALA A 89 9.32 -3.73 -18.71
N GLN A 90 8.44 -3.73 -17.71
CA GLN A 90 8.05 -2.52 -16.96
C GLN A 90 8.88 -2.27 -15.70
N GLU A 91 9.79 -3.16 -15.43
CA GLU A 91 10.47 -3.26 -14.15
C GLU A 91 11.69 -2.35 -14.03
N ASP A 92 12.30 -1.93 -15.13
CA ASP A 92 13.62 -1.29 -15.09
C ASP A 92 13.63 0.14 -14.55
N ALA A 93 12.61 0.95 -14.83
CA ALA A 93 12.58 2.33 -14.36
C ALA A 93 12.26 2.45 -12.86
N VAL A 94 11.32 1.64 -12.37
CA VAL A 94 11.02 1.55 -10.93
C VAL A 94 12.21 1.01 -10.17
N HIS A 95 12.85 -0.05 -10.69
CA HIS A 95 14.09 -0.61 -10.15
C HIS A 95 15.15 0.48 -10.01
N LYS A 96 15.40 1.22 -11.09
CA LYS A 96 16.40 2.28 -11.13
C LYS A 96 16.08 3.39 -10.13
N ALA A 97 14.83 3.87 -10.08
CA ALA A 97 14.41 4.92 -9.17
C ALA A 97 14.58 4.51 -7.69
N ILE A 98 14.25 3.26 -7.34
CA ILE A 98 14.40 2.75 -5.97
C ILE A 98 15.87 2.51 -5.63
N ALA A 99 16.67 2.02 -6.57
CA ALA A 99 18.11 1.86 -6.39
C ALA A 99 18.81 3.21 -6.19
N GLU A 100 18.43 4.23 -6.96
CA GLU A 100 18.94 5.59 -6.81
C GLU A 100 18.49 6.24 -5.48
N ALA A 101 17.35 5.80 -4.91
CA ALA A 101 16.95 6.18 -3.56
C ALA A 101 17.80 5.51 -2.45
N GLY A 102 18.76 4.66 -2.81
CA GLY A 102 19.74 4.05 -1.90
C GLY A 102 19.32 2.68 -1.35
N LEU A 103 18.33 2.02 -1.93
CA LEU A 103 17.96 0.66 -1.57
C LEU A 103 18.59 -0.35 -2.53
N VAL A 104 19.00 -1.51 -1.99
CA VAL A 104 19.32 -2.67 -2.82
C VAL A 104 18.02 -3.24 -3.36
N VAL A 105 17.88 -3.36 -4.67
CA VAL A 105 16.67 -3.89 -5.29
C VAL A 105 16.87 -5.34 -5.70
N GLN A 106 15.94 -6.19 -5.29
CA GLN A 106 15.86 -7.59 -5.69
C GLN A 106 14.48 -7.82 -6.32
N ALA A 107 14.42 -8.50 -7.47
CA ALA A 107 13.15 -8.91 -8.06
C ALA A 107 12.64 -10.20 -7.40
N ALA A 108 11.35 -10.26 -7.08
CA ALA A 108 10.71 -11.52 -6.69
C ALA A 108 10.75 -12.50 -7.88
N GLN A 109 10.98 -13.76 -7.60
CA GLN A 109 11.02 -14.83 -8.63
C GLN A 109 9.64 -15.37 -8.93
N HIS A 110 8.75 -15.32 -7.94
CA HIS A 110 7.38 -15.79 -8.05
C HIS A 110 6.41 -14.61 -8.04
N ARG A 111 5.21 -14.82 -8.59
CA ARG A 111 4.18 -13.77 -8.65
C ARG A 111 3.84 -13.26 -7.26
N TRP A 112 4.02 -11.96 -7.07
CA TRP A 112 3.84 -11.27 -5.80
C TRP A 112 3.44 -9.81 -6.00
N GLN A 113 2.47 -9.34 -5.22
CA GLN A 113 1.88 -8.00 -5.36
C GLN A 113 2.53 -6.94 -4.45
N GLY A 114 3.63 -7.25 -3.78
CA GLY A 114 4.34 -6.26 -2.97
C GLY A 114 3.83 -6.16 -1.54
N GLN A 115 3.95 -4.96 -0.96
CA GLN A 115 3.63 -4.71 0.45
C GLN A 115 2.18 -5.01 0.83
N VAL A 116 1.26 -4.99 -0.13
CA VAL A 116 -0.17 -5.23 0.09
C VAL A 116 -0.48 -6.64 0.57
N ASP A 117 0.44 -7.59 0.40
CA ASP A 117 0.30 -8.97 0.83
C ASP A 117 1.16 -9.33 2.05
N VAL A 118 1.76 -8.33 2.70
CA VAL A 118 2.55 -8.48 3.93
C VAL A 118 1.92 -7.65 5.04
N ILE A 119 1.22 -8.29 5.95
CA ILE A 119 0.48 -7.61 7.01
C ILE A 119 1.20 -7.79 8.35
N PRO A 120 1.92 -6.79 8.86
CA PRO A 120 2.52 -6.85 10.19
C PRO A 120 1.43 -6.78 11.26
N VAL A 121 1.37 -7.78 12.16
CA VAL A 121 0.34 -7.88 13.21
C VAL A 121 0.92 -7.87 14.62
N GLY A 122 1.84 -6.96 14.87
CA GLY A 122 2.51 -6.80 16.15
C GLY A 122 4.01 -7.11 16.06
N ARG A 123 4.65 -7.30 17.22
CA ARG A 123 6.10 -7.57 17.25
C ARG A 123 6.43 -8.89 16.56
N ASN A 124 7.20 -8.81 15.50
CA ASN A 124 7.79 -9.97 14.82
C ASN A 124 6.76 -11.02 14.33
N ARG A 125 5.52 -10.60 14.07
CA ARG A 125 4.45 -11.45 13.52
C ARG A 125 3.90 -10.84 12.25
N PHE A 126 3.74 -11.67 11.22
CA PHE A 126 3.31 -11.25 9.91
C PHE A 126 2.27 -12.23 9.36
N ILE A 127 1.19 -11.70 8.83
CA ILE A 127 0.29 -12.48 7.99
C ILE A 127 0.74 -12.25 6.55
N LEU A 128 1.00 -13.33 5.83
CA LEU A 128 1.32 -13.34 4.41
C LEU A 128 0.09 -13.84 3.67
N THR A 129 -0.32 -13.10 2.66
CA THR A 129 -1.52 -13.45 1.90
C THR A 129 -1.16 -13.90 0.48
N HIS A 130 -1.92 -14.86 -0.03
CA HIS A 130 -1.78 -15.37 -1.38
C HIS A 130 -3.15 -15.74 -1.97
N GLY A 131 -3.19 -16.06 -3.26
CA GLY A 131 -4.44 -16.35 -3.95
C GLY A 131 -5.26 -15.09 -4.21
N GLY A 132 -6.56 -15.18 -4.05
CA GLY A 132 -7.46 -14.10 -4.41
C GLY A 132 -7.79 -14.11 -5.90
N SER A 133 -7.69 -12.96 -6.56
CA SER A 133 -7.89 -12.83 -8.00
C SER A 133 -6.82 -13.61 -8.80
N GLU A 134 -7.04 -13.79 -10.11
CA GLU A 134 -6.06 -14.43 -11.01
C GLU A 134 -4.67 -13.76 -10.98
N GLN A 135 -4.62 -12.48 -10.61
CA GLN A 135 -3.38 -11.70 -10.48
C GLN A 135 -2.79 -11.72 -9.07
N GLY A 136 -3.43 -12.40 -8.12
CA GLY A 136 -2.99 -12.47 -6.72
C GLY A 136 -1.62 -13.13 -6.55
N SER A 137 -0.99 -12.90 -5.41
CA SER A 137 0.31 -13.48 -5.08
C SER A 137 0.25 -15.00 -5.04
N SER A 138 1.33 -15.65 -5.47
CA SER A 138 1.48 -17.09 -5.36
C SER A 138 1.97 -17.49 -3.95
N VAL A 139 1.61 -18.68 -3.51
CA VAL A 139 2.11 -19.21 -2.23
C VAL A 139 3.64 -19.38 -2.23
N GLN A 140 4.24 -19.59 -3.38
CA GLN A 140 5.70 -19.72 -3.51
C GLN A 140 6.44 -18.42 -3.18
N ALA A 141 5.84 -17.26 -3.46
CA ALA A 141 6.43 -15.97 -3.11
C ALA A 141 6.56 -15.77 -1.58
N GLU A 142 5.76 -16.46 -0.78
CA GLU A 142 5.86 -16.37 0.68
C GLU A 142 7.22 -16.80 1.21
N GLU A 143 7.87 -17.80 0.61
CA GLU A 143 9.18 -18.26 1.06
C GLU A 143 10.26 -17.21 0.77
N GLU A 144 10.15 -16.47 -0.33
CA GLU A 144 11.04 -15.37 -0.64
C GLU A 144 10.86 -14.23 0.38
N VAL A 145 9.62 -13.89 0.69
CA VAL A 145 9.29 -12.86 1.70
C VAL A 145 9.76 -13.29 3.08
N LYS A 146 9.51 -14.54 3.50
CA LYS A 146 9.94 -15.09 4.80
C LYS A 146 11.45 -14.98 4.99
N ALA A 147 12.24 -15.22 3.94
CA ALA A 147 13.69 -15.11 3.99
C ALA A 147 14.19 -13.67 4.26
N LEU A 148 13.36 -12.66 4.01
CA LEU A 148 13.67 -11.25 4.21
C LEU A 148 13.09 -10.66 5.50
N LEU A 149 12.21 -11.39 6.18
CA LEU A 149 11.65 -10.95 7.45
C LEU A 149 12.71 -10.98 8.57
N PRO A 150 12.49 -10.22 9.66
CA PRO A 150 13.41 -10.23 10.80
C PRO A 150 13.64 -11.64 11.36
N LEU A 151 14.84 -11.89 11.87
CA LEU A 151 15.19 -13.19 12.47
C LEU A 151 14.20 -13.57 13.57
N GLY A 152 13.67 -14.80 13.50
CA GLY A 152 12.66 -15.30 14.40
C GLY A 152 11.25 -14.77 14.16
N ALA A 153 10.99 -14.15 13.00
CA ALA A 153 9.65 -13.76 12.61
C ALA A 153 8.72 -14.98 12.56
N GLN A 154 7.52 -14.81 13.09
CA GLN A 154 6.43 -15.77 12.98
C GLN A 154 5.53 -15.37 11.83
N THR A 155 5.15 -16.31 10.99
CA THR A 155 4.29 -16.05 9.84
C THR A 155 3.05 -16.93 9.86
N LEU A 156 1.93 -16.37 9.43
CA LEU A 156 0.70 -17.10 9.12
C LEU A 156 0.40 -16.89 7.64
N SER A 157 0.30 -17.98 6.88
CA SER A 157 -0.11 -17.96 5.49
C SER A 157 -1.63 -17.98 5.39
N VAL A 158 -2.23 -17.05 4.68
CA VAL A 158 -3.68 -16.90 4.52
C VAL A 158 -4.07 -16.83 3.06
N GLU A 159 -4.84 -17.82 2.60
CA GLU A 159 -5.41 -17.81 1.26
C GLU A 159 -6.63 -16.89 1.20
N LEU A 160 -6.65 -16.01 0.21
CA LEU A 160 -7.73 -15.07 -0.04
C LEU A 160 -8.84 -15.71 -0.90
N SER A 161 -10.06 -15.21 -0.75
CA SER A 161 -11.17 -15.59 -1.63
C SER A 161 -10.96 -15.08 -3.05
N ALA A 162 -11.51 -15.77 -4.06
CA ALA A 162 -11.33 -15.42 -5.48
C ALA A 162 -11.80 -13.99 -5.84
N THR A 163 -12.66 -13.41 -5.02
CA THR A 163 -13.16 -12.04 -5.21
C THR A 163 -12.33 -10.98 -4.50
N CYS A 164 -11.36 -11.39 -3.67
CA CYS A 164 -10.48 -10.46 -2.97
C CYS A 164 -9.25 -10.15 -3.84
N PRO A 165 -9.00 -8.88 -4.19
CA PRO A 165 -7.91 -8.56 -5.11
C PRO A 165 -6.52 -8.71 -4.51
N ARG A 166 -6.36 -8.56 -3.18
CA ARG A 166 -5.06 -8.50 -2.47
C ARG A 166 -5.24 -8.53 -0.94
N GLY A 167 -4.16 -8.76 -0.22
CA GLY A 167 -4.17 -8.87 1.24
C GLY A 167 -4.61 -7.59 1.96
N SER A 168 -4.18 -6.43 1.52
CA SER A 168 -4.59 -5.15 2.11
C SER A 168 -6.09 -4.87 1.97
N ALA A 169 -6.75 -5.42 0.94
CA ALA A 169 -8.21 -5.37 0.82
C ALA A 169 -8.91 -6.34 1.78
N ALA A 170 -8.22 -7.39 2.22
CA ALA A 170 -8.75 -8.33 3.20
C ALA A 170 -8.56 -7.85 4.63
N MET A 171 -7.40 -7.28 4.94
CA MET A 171 -7.07 -6.89 6.30
C MET A 171 -5.95 -5.84 6.37
N CYS A 172 -5.94 -5.05 7.44
CA CYS A 172 -4.80 -4.22 7.81
C CYS A 172 -4.67 -4.13 9.32
N CYS A 173 -3.44 -4.01 9.80
CA CYS A 173 -3.16 -3.78 11.21
C CYS A 173 -2.65 -2.36 11.42
N ILE A 174 -3.40 -1.57 12.16
CA ILE A 174 -3.07 -0.20 12.51
C ILE A 174 -2.73 -0.11 14.01
N THR A 175 -1.84 0.78 14.36
CA THR A 175 -1.44 0.99 15.76
C THR A 175 -1.96 2.33 16.24
N ASP A 176 -2.69 2.33 17.35
CA ASP A 176 -3.24 3.54 17.95
C ASP A 176 -2.15 4.40 18.64
N PRO A 177 -2.44 5.65 19.02
CA PRO A 177 -1.48 6.52 19.70
C PRO A 177 -0.96 5.97 21.03
N SER A 178 -1.62 4.96 21.62
CA SER A 178 -1.17 4.24 22.82
C SER A 178 -0.33 3.00 22.52
N ASN A 179 0.11 2.82 21.25
CA ASN A 179 0.85 1.65 20.75
C ASN A 179 0.07 0.32 20.85
N LYS A 180 -1.25 0.37 20.85
CA LYS A 180 -2.08 -0.84 20.83
C LYS A 180 -2.50 -1.16 19.40
N PRO A 181 -2.16 -2.33 18.86
CA PRO A 181 -2.54 -2.72 17.53
C PRO A 181 -4.03 -3.07 17.44
N LEU A 182 -4.64 -2.70 16.30
CA LEU A 182 -6.00 -3.03 15.90
C LEU A 182 -5.95 -3.65 14.50
N LEU A 183 -6.39 -4.90 14.38
CA LEU A 183 -6.52 -5.59 13.10
C LEU A 183 -7.95 -5.39 12.57
N LEU A 184 -8.07 -4.62 11.52
CA LEU A 184 -9.30 -4.53 10.73
C LEU A 184 -9.33 -5.71 9.75
N ILE A 185 -10.45 -6.40 9.63
CA ILE A 185 -10.54 -7.63 8.85
C ILE A 185 -11.88 -7.79 8.15
N SER A 186 -11.84 -8.16 6.87
CA SER A 186 -12.99 -8.54 6.06
C SER A 186 -13.16 -10.05 6.08
N ARG A 187 -14.19 -10.56 6.75
CA ARG A 187 -14.47 -12.01 6.83
C ARG A 187 -14.64 -12.65 5.46
N LYS A 188 -15.32 -11.98 4.53
CA LYS A 188 -15.63 -12.50 3.19
C LYS A 188 -14.41 -12.57 2.28
N ALA A 189 -13.34 -11.85 2.60
CA ALA A 189 -12.11 -11.86 1.83
C ALA A 189 -11.22 -13.09 2.09
N LEU A 190 -11.52 -13.88 3.10
CA LEU A 190 -10.73 -15.02 3.54
C LEU A 190 -11.28 -16.33 2.99
N LYS A 191 -10.39 -17.21 2.53
CA LYS A 191 -10.73 -18.57 2.07
C LYS A 191 -10.25 -19.65 3.04
N SER A 192 -8.98 -19.58 3.45
CA SER A 192 -8.36 -20.66 4.27
C SER A 192 -8.55 -20.50 5.77
N HIS A 193 -8.83 -19.29 6.25
CA HIS A 193 -8.92 -19.01 7.69
C HIS A 193 -10.13 -18.13 8.00
N THR A 194 -10.72 -18.36 9.17
CA THR A 194 -11.69 -17.40 9.73
C THR A 194 -10.99 -16.42 10.67
N PRO A 195 -11.59 -15.26 11.00
CA PRO A 195 -11.03 -14.35 11.99
C PRO A 195 -10.74 -15.03 13.32
N GLU A 196 -11.56 -16.00 13.73
CA GLU A 196 -11.40 -16.77 14.97
C GLU A 196 -10.16 -17.68 14.93
N GLN A 197 -9.77 -18.16 13.76
CA GLN A 197 -8.55 -18.94 13.55
C GLN A 197 -7.30 -18.05 13.48
N ILE A 198 -7.44 -16.80 13.00
CA ILE A 198 -6.37 -15.81 12.97
C ILE A 198 -6.08 -15.29 14.40
N GLY A 199 -7.11 -15.16 15.25
CA GLY A 199 -7.00 -14.60 16.60
C GLY A 199 -5.87 -15.20 17.45
N PRO A 200 -5.73 -16.53 17.59
CA PRO A 200 -4.65 -17.15 18.34
C PRO A 200 -3.25 -16.80 17.83
N PHE A 201 -3.10 -16.62 16.50
CA PHE A 201 -1.82 -16.23 15.91
C PHE A 201 -1.45 -14.78 16.25
N VAL A 202 -2.38 -13.83 16.10
CA VAL A 202 -2.12 -12.42 16.40
C VAL A 202 -1.94 -12.18 17.91
N GLY A 203 -2.57 -13.00 18.75
CA GLY A 203 -2.46 -12.95 20.21
C GLY A 203 -3.37 -11.91 20.86
N THR A 204 -3.49 -11.99 22.18
CA THR A 204 -4.42 -11.18 22.99
C THR A 204 -4.09 -9.68 23.02
N GLN A 205 -2.92 -9.30 22.57
CA GLN A 205 -2.50 -7.88 22.53
C GLN A 205 -3.04 -7.14 21.31
N VAL A 206 -3.52 -7.87 20.29
CA VAL A 206 -4.09 -7.30 19.06
C VAL A 206 -5.61 -7.41 19.15
N GLU A 207 -6.28 -6.28 19.23
CA GLU A 207 -7.73 -6.26 19.08
C GLU A 207 -8.12 -6.48 17.62
N MET A 208 -9.17 -7.24 17.37
CA MET A 208 -9.69 -7.47 16.02
C MET A 208 -11.05 -6.82 15.85
N ALA A 209 -11.24 -6.12 14.75
CA ALA A 209 -12.53 -5.58 14.34
C ALA A 209 -12.93 -6.15 12.99
N ILE A 210 -14.05 -6.86 12.96
CA ILE A 210 -14.63 -7.38 11.73
C ILE A 210 -15.42 -6.24 11.08
N LEU A 211 -15.07 -5.92 9.84
CA LEU A 211 -15.69 -4.83 9.09
C LEU A 211 -17.09 -5.19 8.61
N SER A 212 -17.94 -4.17 8.55
CA SER A 212 -19.25 -4.25 7.90
C SER A 212 -19.11 -4.39 6.38
N GLU A 213 -20.18 -4.80 5.71
CA GLU A 213 -20.17 -4.84 4.23
C GLU A 213 -20.00 -3.45 3.60
N GLU A 214 -20.53 -2.42 4.25
CA GLU A 214 -20.36 -1.03 3.86
C GLU A 214 -18.86 -0.63 3.88
N ASP A 215 -18.14 -0.96 4.97
CA ASP A 215 -16.71 -0.67 5.11
C ASP A 215 -15.85 -1.49 4.14
N VAL A 216 -16.24 -2.73 3.88
CA VAL A 216 -15.55 -3.59 2.90
C VAL A 216 -15.73 -3.05 1.48
N ALA A 217 -16.93 -2.57 1.14
CA ALA A 217 -17.24 -2.03 -0.18
C ALA A 217 -16.41 -0.78 -0.54
N VAL A 218 -16.02 0.01 0.47
CA VAL A 218 -15.16 1.18 0.29
C VAL A 218 -13.67 0.90 0.55
N PHE A 219 -13.28 -0.35 0.72
CA PHE A 219 -11.89 -0.74 1.00
C PHE A 219 -11.31 -0.07 2.26
N ALA A 220 -12.08 -0.01 3.35
CA ALA A 220 -11.63 0.62 4.59
C ALA A 220 -10.36 0.01 5.19
N THR A 221 -10.05 -1.28 4.90
CA THR A 221 -8.77 -1.92 5.26
C THR A 221 -7.57 -1.33 4.53
N GLU A 222 -7.77 -0.65 3.41
CA GLU A 222 -6.71 0.02 2.67
C GLU A 222 -6.50 1.47 3.10
N CYS A 223 -6.75 1.76 4.37
CA CYS A 223 -6.36 3.02 4.98
C CYS A 223 -4.82 3.12 5.07
N LEU A 224 -4.31 4.34 5.01
CA LEU A 224 -2.89 4.62 5.18
C LEU A 224 -2.65 5.21 6.57
N ASN A 225 -1.77 4.60 7.35
CA ASN A 225 -1.39 5.15 8.65
C ASN A 225 -0.13 6.01 8.53
N VAL A 226 -0.30 7.30 8.67
CA VAL A 226 0.80 8.27 8.61
C VAL A 226 0.99 8.88 10.00
N ARG A 227 1.95 8.35 10.75
CA ARG A 227 2.33 8.85 12.08
C ARG A 227 1.14 9.00 13.06
N GLY A 228 0.24 8.03 13.06
CA GLY A 228 -0.93 8.01 13.93
C GLY A 228 -2.13 8.82 13.41
N THR A 229 -2.04 9.38 12.22
CA THR A 229 -3.18 9.88 11.46
C THR A 229 -3.54 8.85 10.40
N LEU A 230 -4.79 8.41 10.38
CA LEU A 230 -5.31 7.50 9.36
C LEU A 230 -5.86 8.30 8.18
N ILE A 231 -5.47 7.95 6.98
CA ILE A 231 -6.09 8.45 5.76
C ILE A 231 -7.01 7.33 5.28
N LEU A 232 -8.31 7.56 5.39
CA LEU A 232 -9.37 6.60 5.08
C LEU A 232 -9.93 6.89 3.68
N PRO A 233 -10.43 5.89 2.96
CA PRO A 233 -11.30 6.15 1.82
C PRO A 233 -12.61 6.79 2.31
N VAL A 234 -13.22 7.65 1.48
CA VAL A 234 -14.54 8.21 1.78
C VAL A 234 -15.61 7.12 1.86
N GLY A 235 -16.62 7.34 2.69
CA GLY A 235 -17.76 6.42 2.81
C GLY A 235 -17.62 5.34 3.89
N CYS A 236 -16.57 5.39 4.72
CA CYS A 236 -16.50 4.52 5.89
C CYS A 236 -17.70 4.70 6.83
N SER A 237 -18.17 3.60 7.42
CA SER A 237 -19.34 3.60 8.30
C SER A 237 -19.12 4.46 9.55
N THR A 238 -20.22 4.95 10.12
CA THR A 238 -20.19 5.67 11.41
C THR A 238 -19.73 4.77 12.55
N ILE A 239 -19.93 3.46 12.44
CA ILE A 239 -19.49 2.46 13.43
C ILE A 239 -17.97 2.38 13.42
N LEU A 240 -17.35 2.23 12.24
CA LEU A 240 -15.88 2.19 12.10
C LEU A 240 -15.25 3.52 12.55
N ARG A 241 -15.77 4.66 12.08
CA ARG A 241 -15.28 5.98 12.52
C ARG A 241 -15.37 6.14 14.03
N GLY A 242 -16.50 5.73 14.64
CA GLY A 242 -16.68 5.76 16.09
C GLY A 242 -15.71 4.85 16.84
N LEU A 243 -15.38 3.66 16.31
CA LEU A 243 -14.35 2.79 16.87
C LEU A 243 -12.97 3.47 16.84
N LEU A 244 -12.57 4.03 15.70
CA LEU A 244 -11.28 4.69 15.53
C LEU A 244 -11.14 5.90 16.45
N LEU A 245 -12.19 6.74 16.59
CA LEU A 245 -12.18 7.89 17.49
C LEU A 245 -12.05 7.47 18.96
N ARG A 246 -12.77 6.43 19.40
CA ARG A 246 -12.64 5.92 20.78
C ARG A 246 -11.25 5.38 21.09
N ARG A 247 -10.52 4.94 20.09
CA ARG A 247 -9.12 4.51 20.22
C ARG A 247 -8.11 5.67 20.10
N GLY A 248 -8.58 6.89 19.94
CA GLY A 248 -7.76 8.07 19.88
C GLY A 248 -7.11 8.33 18.52
N PHE A 249 -7.49 7.61 17.46
CA PHE A 249 -7.01 7.92 16.12
C PHE A 249 -7.53 9.27 15.64
N ARG A 250 -6.67 10.02 14.98
CA ARG A 250 -7.07 11.10 14.09
C ARG A 250 -7.20 10.51 12.69
N PHE A 251 -8.14 10.99 11.91
CA PHE A 251 -8.25 10.56 10.53
C PHE A 251 -8.72 11.69 9.60
N ALA A 252 -8.37 11.54 8.33
CA ALA A 252 -8.88 12.29 7.20
C ALA A 252 -9.51 11.30 6.22
N GLU A 253 -10.50 11.74 5.47
CA GLU A 253 -11.12 10.94 4.41
C GLU A 253 -10.75 11.51 3.05
N VAL A 254 -10.33 10.65 2.12
CA VAL A 254 -9.98 11.02 0.75
C VAL A 254 -10.78 10.20 -0.24
N ASP A 255 -11.30 10.88 -1.25
CA ASP A 255 -11.88 10.20 -2.41
C ASP A 255 -10.76 9.82 -3.37
N VAL A 256 -10.66 8.53 -3.68
CA VAL A 256 -9.69 7.97 -4.63
C VAL A 256 -10.37 7.16 -5.74
N SER A 257 -11.69 7.30 -5.88
CA SER A 257 -12.52 6.50 -6.79
C SER A 257 -12.08 6.57 -8.25
N HIS A 258 -11.66 7.74 -8.73
CA HIS A 258 -11.14 7.90 -10.09
C HIS A 258 -9.72 7.32 -10.28
N LEU A 259 -8.96 7.15 -9.20
CA LEU A 259 -7.62 6.55 -9.24
C LEU A 259 -7.69 5.03 -9.31
N VAL A 260 -8.61 4.42 -8.57
CA VAL A 260 -8.66 2.95 -8.41
C VAL A 260 -9.65 2.26 -9.35
N GLY A 261 -10.56 3.00 -9.96
CA GLY A 261 -11.53 2.49 -10.94
C GLY A 261 -12.38 1.34 -10.40
N GLU A 262 -12.82 0.46 -11.31
CA GLU A 262 -13.72 -0.66 -10.98
C GLU A 262 -13.02 -1.76 -10.13
N ASN A 263 -11.69 -1.88 -10.21
CA ASN A 263 -10.95 -2.83 -9.38
C ASN A 263 -10.90 -2.43 -7.91
N GLY A 264 -11.34 -1.23 -7.60
CA GLY A 264 -11.42 -0.69 -6.26
C GLY A 264 -10.07 -0.56 -5.55
N GLY A 265 -10.09 0.09 -4.43
CA GLY A 265 -8.93 0.26 -3.58
C GLY A 265 -9.05 1.48 -2.68
N GLY A 266 -8.08 1.62 -1.80
CA GLY A 266 -7.98 2.76 -0.89
C GLY A 266 -6.61 3.43 -0.96
N PRO A 267 -6.34 4.39 -0.08
CA PRO A 267 -5.08 5.13 -0.03
C PRO A 267 -3.82 4.25 0.05
N HIS A 268 -3.89 3.11 0.74
CA HIS A 268 -2.72 2.24 0.96
C HIS A 268 -2.17 1.63 -0.35
N VAL A 269 -3.03 1.25 -1.28
CA VAL A 269 -2.57 0.66 -2.56
C VAL A 269 -1.93 1.71 -3.47
N LEU A 270 -2.21 2.99 -3.25
CA LEU A 270 -1.68 4.10 -4.03
C LEU A 270 -0.34 4.62 -3.51
N ALA A 271 0.13 4.15 -2.35
CA ALA A 271 1.34 4.63 -1.69
C ALA A 271 2.24 3.47 -1.28
N CYS A 272 3.49 3.47 -1.74
CA CYS A 272 4.50 2.53 -1.27
C CYS A 272 5.24 3.14 -0.08
N GLU A 273 5.08 2.56 1.12
CA GLU A 273 5.78 3.02 2.30
C GLU A 273 7.24 2.54 2.31
N LEU A 274 8.16 3.46 2.57
CA LEU A 274 9.59 3.19 2.73
C LEU A 274 10.02 3.52 4.17
N PRO A 275 9.85 2.60 5.12
CA PRO A 275 10.18 2.86 6.51
C PRO A 275 11.68 3.04 6.71
N GLY A 276 12.05 4.07 7.47
CA GLY A 276 13.44 4.32 7.86
C GLY A 276 14.36 4.86 6.77
N LEU A 277 13.86 5.14 5.57
CA LEU A 277 14.66 5.72 4.51
C LEU A 277 15.00 7.19 4.84
N VAL A 278 16.27 7.46 5.05
CA VAL A 278 16.80 8.82 5.12
C VAL A 278 17.32 9.15 3.72
N LEU A 279 16.49 9.83 2.94
CA LEU A 279 16.94 10.32 1.65
C LEU A 279 17.97 11.42 1.84
N SER A 280 19.05 11.37 1.06
CA SER A 280 19.96 12.50 0.92
C SER A 280 19.19 13.75 0.42
N ASP A 281 19.74 14.94 0.65
CA ASP A 281 19.12 16.18 0.15
C ASP A 281 19.10 16.26 -1.38
N GLU A 282 19.95 15.46 -2.03
CA GLU A 282 19.94 15.22 -3.47
C GLU A 282 18.99 14.06 -3.77
N ALA A 283 17.70 14.36 -3.95
CA ALA A 283 16.78 13.36 -4.46
C ALA A 283 17.16 12.97 -5.89
N PRO A 284 17.12 11.67 -6.25
CA PRO A 284 17.33 11.22 -7.61
C PRO A 284 16.42 11.97 -8.59
N SER A 285 16.88 12.16 -9.82
CA SER A 285 16.16 12.92 -10.86
C SER A 285 14.76 12.39 -11.19
N TYR A 286 14.49 11.12 -10.84
CA TYR A 286 13.20 10.44 -11.06
C TYR A 286 12.20 10.60 -9.89
N LEU A 287 12.65 11.11 -8.74
CA LEU A 287 11.81 11.32 -7.57
C LEU A 287 11.65 12.81 -7.35
N LEU A 288 10.52 13.35 -7.76
CA LEU A 288 10.21 14.76 -7.57
C LEU A 288 9.76 15.00 -6.12
N ARG A 289 10.32 16.03 -5.49
CA ARG A 289 9.77 16.53 -4.22
C ARG A 289 8.46 17.26 -4.49
N ARG A 290 7.55 17.21 -3.50
CA ARG A 290 6.25 17.90 -3.59
C ARG A 290 6.37 19.36 -4.00
N GLU A 291 7.42 20.07 -3.58
CA GLU A 291 7.64 21.48 -3.94
C GLU A 291 7.75 21.73 -5.46
N ARG A 292 8.02 20.68 -6.25
CA ARG A 292 8.04 20.76 -7.71
C ARG A 292 6.72 20.38 -8.38
N LEU A 293 5.72 19.95 -7.58
CA LEU A 293 4.41 19.54 -8.12
C LEU A 293 3.66 20.70 -8.79
N HIS A 294 3.93 21.97 -8.45
CA HIS A 294 3.28 23.10 -9.14
C HIS A 294 3.66 23.17 -10.61
N ILE A 295 4.82 22.64 -11.00
CA ILE A 295 5.21 22.56 -12.41
C ILE A 295 4.31 21.55 -13.12
N LEU A 296 4.03 20.42 -12.50
CA LEU A 296 3.11 19.41 -13.01
C LEU A 296 1.66 19.90 -13.04
N CYS A 297 1.21 20.63 -12.00
CA CYS A 297 -0.14 21.20 -11.96
C CYS A 297 -0.40 22.14 -13.12
N SER A 298 0.57 23.00 -13.46
CA SER A 298 0.41 23.93 -14.60
C SER A 298 0.27 23.24 -15.97
N GLU A 299 0.75 22.01 -16.09
CA GLU A 299 0.61 21.20 -17.31
C GLU A 299 -0.77 20.53 -17.43
N TYR A 300 -1.51 20.37 -16.32
CA TYR A 300 -2.85 19.78 -16.32
C TYR A 300 -3.98 20.81 -16.45
N GLU A 301 -3.69 22.11 -16.26
CA GLU A 301 -4.64 23.20 -16.41
C GLU A 301 -4.76 23.69 -17.87
N THR A 302 -3.89 23.23 -18.77
CA THR A 302 -3.91 23.54 -20.22
C THR A 302 -4.44 22.37 -21.03
#